data_d5072edee961591a50bde2f9b16c23a9
#
_entry.id   d5072edee961591a50bde2f9b16c23a9
#
_cell.length_a   1.000
_cell.length_b   1.000
_cell.length_c   1.000
_cell.angle_alpha   90.00
_cell.angle_beta   90.00
_cell.angle_gamma   90.00
#
_symmetry.space_group_name_H-M   'P 1'
#
loop_
_entity.id
_entity.type
_entity.pdbx_description
1 polymer ?
#
loop_
_entity_poly.entity_id
_entity_poly.type
_entity_poly.pdbx_seq_one_letter_code
_entity_poly.pdbx_strand_id
1 'polypeptide(L)'
;MTVDLRELAEPGSPEELLVRRLDFDRLPRHLAVIMDGNGRWARRRGLPRVEGHRAGVRAVRETVETSARLGIEVLTLYAFSTENWRRPRVEVWTLMNLLKEYVRRELVSMVDHGIRCRPIGRWRELDRSVVDILEEAIEATAGGDRMTLNIALNYSGRCEIVDACRRIVADWAGGKRADIDQETIGEYLYTAGLPDPDLLIRTSGELRLSNFLLWQIAYTEIWVAETFWPDFGRRELYEALLGYQDRERRFGGVSAADAEPSGQPAAVSDGPGSGS
;
A
#
# COMPACT_ATOMS: atom_id res chain seq x y z
N MET A 1 3.95 3.09 22.22
CA MET A 1 5.38 3.15 21.80
C MET A 1 5.78 4.62 21.75
N THR A 2 6.83 5.04 22.46
CA THR A 2 7.27 6.44 22.40
C THR A 2 8.12 6.62 21.16
N VAL A 3 7.59 7.29 20.15
CA VAL A 3 8.31 7.55 18.89
C VAL A 3 9.29 8.71 19.14
N ASP A 4 10.59 8.50 18.85
CA ASP A 4 11.57 9.60 18.90
C ASP A 4 11.43 10.45 17.63
N LEU A 5 10.94 11.67 17.79
CA LEU A 5 10.75 12.62 16.67
C LEU A 5 12.06 12.92 15.93
N ARG A 6 13.22 12.79 16.59
CA ARG A 6 14.54 13.03 15.97
C ARG A 6 14.91 11.98 14.92
N GLU A 7 14.33 10.77 15.02
CA GLU A 7 14.51 9.74 14.00
C GLU A 7 13.64 10.00 12.75
N LEU A 8 12.56 10.77 12.91
CA LEU A 8 11.59 11.07 11.87
C LEU A 8 11.93 12.34 11.09
N ALA A 9 12.44 13.38 11.76
CA ALA A 9 12.77 14.65 11.13
C ALA A 9 13.96 15.35 11.81
N GLU A 10 14.69 16.14 11.04
CA GLU A 10 15.73 17.01 11.57
C GLU A 10 15.09 18.16 12.35
N PRO A 11 15.65 18.55 13.53
CA PRO A 11 15.15 19.68 14.30
C PRO A 11 15.14 20.98 13.48
N GLY A 12 14.00 21.66 13.44
CA GLY A 12 13.79 22.89 12.69
C GLY A 12 13.47 22.70 11.20
N SER A 13 13.40 21.45 10.71
CA SER A 13 13.02 21.17 9.33
C SER A 13 11.51 21.33 9.09
N PRO A 14 11.08 21.54 7.83
CA PRO A 14 9.66 21.51 7.46
C PRO A 14 8.99 20.18 7.81
N GLU A 15 9.72 19.07 7.72
CA GLU A 15 9.26 17.72 8.05
C GLU A 15 8.93 17.59 9.55
N GLU A 16 9.71 18.26 10.43
CA GLU A 16 9.41 18.26 11.87
C GLU A 16 8.05 18.90 12.16
N LEU A 17 7.71 19.99 11.46
CA LEU A 17 6.40 20.63 11.63
C LEU A 17 5.23 19.70 11.23
N LEU A 18 5.43 18.88 10.19
CA LEU A 18 4.42 17.91 9.75
C LEU A 18 4.30 16.75 10.73
N VAL A 19 5.43 16.17 11.16
CA VAL A 19 5.45 15.05 12.12
C VAL A 19 4.79 15.42 13.45
N ARG A 20 5.03 16.64 13.95
CA ARG A 20 4.40 17.14 15.19
C ARG A 20 2.87 17.24 15.11
N ARG A 21 2.30 17.30 13.91
CA ARG A 21 0.85 17.34 13.69
C ARG A 21 0.23 15.95 13.58
N LEU A 22 1.06 14.91 13.35
CA LEU A 22 0.56 13.53 13.22
C LEU A 22 0.02 13.03 14.57
N ASP A 23 -1.15 12.44 14.53
CA ASP A 23 -1.69 11.61 15.60
C ASP A 23 -1.19 10.17 15.41
N PHE A 24 -0.26 9.72 16.24
CA PHE A 24 0.37 8.40 16.10
C PHE A 24 -0.59 7.24 16.42
N ASP A 25 -1.69 7.49 17.12
CA ASP A 25 -2.72 6.47 17.40
C ASP A 25 -3.70 6.31 16.23
N ARG A 26 -3.66 7.20 15.24
CA ARG A 26 -4.52 7.21 14.05
C ARG A 26 -3.76 6.99 12.75
N LEU A 27 -2.59 6.40 12.81
CA LEU A 27 -1.84 6.02 11.60
C LEU A 27 -2.50 4.82 10.91
N PRO A 28 -2.37 4.71 9.56
CA PRO A 28 -2.81 3.52 8.85
C PRO A 28 -1.99 2.30 9.30
N ARG A 29 -2.66 1.17 9.55
CA ARG A 29 -1.98 -0.09 9.84
C ARG A 29 -1.27 -0.65 8.61
N HIS A 30 -1.90 -0.51 7.46
CA HIS A 30 -1.37 -0.97 6.18
C HIS A 30 -1.34 0.18 5.17
N LEU A 31 -0.13 0.51 4.75
CA LEU A 31 0.15 1.50 3.70
C LEU A 31 0.50 0.80 2.39
N ALA A 32 -0.20 1.10 1.30
CA ALA A 32 0.12 0.63 -0.05
C ALA A 32 0.63 1.78 -0.92
N VAL A 33 1.63 1.52 -1.78
CA VAL A 33 2.24 2.58 -2.61
C VAL A 33 2.39 2.13 -4.06
N ILE A 34 1.85 2.93 -4.99
CA ILE A 34 2.11 2.82 -6.42
C ILE A 34 3.20 3.84 -6.80
N MET A 35 4.40 3.35 -7.04
CA MET A 35 5.63 4.10 -7.30
C MET A 35 5.70 4.56 -8.76
N ASP A 36 4.88 5.53 -9.14
CA ASP A 36 4.79 6.03 -10.52
C ASP A 36 5.65 7.28 -10.77
N GLY A 37 5.99 7.52 -12.03
CA GLY A 37 6.67 8.75 -12.46
C GLY A 37 8.16 8.62 -12.74
N ASN A 38 8.81 7.50 -12.46
CA ASN A 38 10.25 7.31 -12.69
C ASN A 38 10.70 7.71 -14.11
N GLY A 39 9.98 7.20 -15.12
CA GLY A 39 10.31 7.52 -16.53
C GLY A 39 10.02 8.97 -16.91
N ARG A 40 8.98 9.61 -16.32
CA ARG A 40 8.67 11.03 -16.55
C ARG A 40 9.69 11.93 -15.88
N TRP A 41 10.12 11.58 -14.67
CA TRP A 41 11.19 12.24 -13.95
C TRP A 41 12.49 12.29 -14.75
N ALA A 42 12.93 11.13 -15.29
CA ALA A 42 14.13 11.06 -16.14
C ALA A 42 13.98 11.91 -17.40
N ARG A 43 12.85 11.80 -18.10
CA ARG A 43 12.60 12.56 -19.33
C ARG A 43 12.66 14.08 -19.11
N ARG A 44 12.09 14.59 -18.01
CA ARG A 44 12.16 16.03 -17.66
C ARG A 44 13.59 16.52 -17.44
N ARG A 45 14.52 15.60 -17.15
CA ARG A 45 15.96 15.89 -16.93
C ARG A 45 16.85 15.52 -18.13
N GLY A 46 16.26 15.15 -19.28
CA GLY A 46 17.00 14.69 -20.45
C GLY A 46 17.73 13.36 -20.26
N LEU A 47 17.33 12.55 -19.27
CA LEU A 47 17.97 11.30 -18.91
C LEU A 47 17.23 10.08 -19.49
N PRO A 48 17.92 8.95 -19.72
CA PRO A 48 17.28 7.67 -20.02
C PRO A 48 16.34 7.25 -18.91
N ARG A 49 15.23 6.54 -19.25
CA ARG A 49 14.22 6.10 -18.29
C ARG A 49 14.78 5.29 -17.11
N VAL A 50 15.84 4.51 -17.36
CA VAL A 50 16.50 3.70 -16.33
C VAL A 50 17.11 4.54 -15.20
N GLU A 51 17.55 5.75 -15.48
CA GLU A 51 18.07 6.65 -14.44
C GLU A 51 17.00 7.12 -13.47
N GLY A 52 15.75 7.25 -13.94
CA GLY A 52 14.61 7.51 -13.05
C GLY A 52 14.36 6.34 -12.08
N HIS A 53 14.49 5.10 -12.55
CA HIS A 53 14.36 3.94 -11.67
C HIS A 53 15.50 3.85 -10.64
N ARG A 54 16.74 4.15 -11.05
CA ARG A 54 17.87 4.23 -10.11
C ARG A 54 17.68 5.31 -9.05
N ALA A 55 17.25 6.49 -9.47
CA ALA A 55 16.95 7.58 -8.53
C ALA A 55 15.81 7.21 -7.56
N GLY A 56 14.80 6.47 -8.04
CA GLY A 56 13.67 5.99 -7.23
C GLY A 56 14.05 5.00 -6.12
N VAL A 57 15.22 4.36 -6.18
CA VAL A 57 15.69 3.44 -5.11
C VAL A 57 15.86 4.17 -3.78
N ARG A 58 16.31 5.44 -3.80
CA ARG A 58 16.41 6.25 -2.58
C ARG A 58 15.03 6.46 -1.94
N ALA A 59 14.01 6.79 -2.74
CA ALA A 59 12.66 6.98 -2.25
C ALA A 59 12.06 5.69 -1.65
N VAL A 60 12.39 4.51 -2.23
CA VAL A 60 12.01 3.20 -1.63
C VAL A 60 12.59 3.08 -0.24
N ARG A 61 13.90 3.27 -0.08
CA ARG A 61 14.58 3.16 1.21
C ARG A 61 13.98 4.11 2.23
N GLU A 62 13.85 5.38 1.88
CA GLU A 62 13.31 6.41 2.77
C GLU A 62 11.87 6.11 3.21
N THR A 63 11.04 5.63 2.29
CA THR A 63 9.65 5.22 2.59
C THR A 63 9.62 4.01 3.53
N VAL A 64 10.44 2.98 3.30
CA VAL A 64 10.51 1.77 4.14
C VAL A 64 10.98 2.13 5.55
N GLU A 65 12.10 2.85 5.68
CA GLU A 65 12.65 3.25 6.97
C GLU A 65 11.67 4.13 7.75
N THR A 66 11.07 5.13 7.09
CA THR A 66 10.14 6.04 7.73
C THR A 66 8.86 5.33 8.18
N SER A 67 8.31 4.44 7.34
CA SER A 67 7.13 3.64 7.70
C SER A 67 7.40 2.74 8.92
N ALA A 68 8.56 2.08 8.97
CA ALA A 68 8.95 1.25 10.10
C ALA A 68 9.12 2.06 11.40
N ARG A 69 9.71 3.26 11.32
CA ARG A 69 9.87 4.17 12.48
C ARG A 69 8.53 4.73 12.97
N LEU A 70 7.59 4.98 12.07
CA LEU A 70 6.23 5.41 12.40
C LEU A 70 5.40 4.30 13.06
N GLY A 71 5.81 3.04 12.97
CA GLY A 71 5.05 1.91 13.51
C GLY A 71 3.97 1.39 12.55
N ILE A 72 4.08 1.66 11.26
CA ILE A 72 3.23 1.03 10.23
C ILE A 72 3.44 -0.49 10.29
N GLU A 73 2.36 -1.27 10.41
CA GLU A 73 2.45 -2.73 10.53
C GLU A 73 2.76 -3.42 9.19
N VAL A 74 2.19 -2.89 8.11
CA VAL A 74 2.34 -3.45 6.75
C VAL A 74 2.61 -2.33 5.75
N LEU A 75 3.66 -2.48 4.94
CA LEU A 75 3.93 -1.63 3.79
C LEU A 75 3.94 -2.48 2.52
N THR A 76 3.06 -2.18 1.55
CA THR A 76 3.04 -2.86 0.25
C THR A 76 3.49 -1.94 -0.87
N LEU A 77 4.60 -2.28 -1.53
CA LEU A 77 5.18 -1.54 -2.65
C LEU A 77 4.90 -2.22 -3.98
N TYR A 78 4.31 -1.49 -4.95
CA TYR A 78 4.08 -1.99 -6.30
C TYR A 78 5.35 -1.86 -7.13
N ALA A 79 6.23 -2.87 -7.04
CA ALA A 79 7.56 -2.82 -7.65
C ALA A 79 7.57 -3.26 -9.12
N PHE A 80 6.83 -4.31 -9.51
CA PHE A 80 6.78 -4.80 -10.88
C PHE A 80 5.45 -5.48 -11.21
N SER A 81 4.69 -4.89 -12.14
CA SER A 81 3.42 -5.45 -12.60
C SER A 81 3.59 -6.42 -13.78
N THR A 82 2.59 -7.30 -13.98
CA THR A 82 2.57 -8.18 -15.17
C THR A 82 2.58 -7.40 -16.48
N GLU A 83 1.99 -6.18 -16.50
CA GLU A 83 1.99 -5.31 -17.67
C GLU A 83 3.37 -4.76 -18.00
N ASN A 84 4.28 -4.71 -17.02
CA ASN A 84 5.66 -4.21 -17.21
C ASN A 84 6.51 -5.11 -18.11
N TRP A 85 6.13 -6.37 -18.33
CA TRP A 85 6.79 -7.25 -19.29
C TRP A 85 6.73 -6.75 -20.75
N ARG A 86 5.77 -5.84 -21.05
CA ARG A 86 5.66 -5.19 -22.37
C ARG A 86 6.70 -4.07 -22.57
N ARG A 87 7.47 -3.72 -21.55
CA ARG A 87 8.53 -2.72 -21.64
C ARG A 87 9.74 -3.25 -22.43
N PRO A 88 10.61 -2.38 -22.96
CA PRO A 88 11.85 -2.81 -23.58
C PRO A 88 12.66 -3.76 -22.66
N ARG A 89 13.23 -4.81 -23.24
CA ARG A 89 13.97 -5.84 -22.46
C ARG A 89 15.08 -5.26 -21.57
N VAL A 90 15.77 -4.22 -22.06
CA VAL A 90 16.82 -3.51 -21.29
C VAL A 90 16.24 -2.86 -20.03
N GLU A 91 15.05 -2.24 -20.12
CA GLU A 91 14.38 -1.64 -18.95
C GLU A 91 14.00 -2.72 -17.93
N VAL A 92 13.37 -3.82 -18.38
CA VAL A 92 13.00 -4.95 -17.52
C VAL A 92 14.23 -5.54 -16.84
N TRP A 93 15.30 -5.80 -17.59
CA TRP A 93 16.56 -6.32 -17.05
C TRP A 93 17.16 -5.38 -15.98
N THR A 94 17.15 -4.08 -16.25
CA THR A 94 17.62 -3.08 -15.29
C THR A 94 16.79 -3.08 -14.01
N LEU A 95 15.46 -3.16 -14.12
CA LEU A 95 14.57 -3.22 -12.96
C LEU A 95 14.85 -4.45 -12.09
N MET A 96 15.06 -5.61 -12.71
CA MET A 96 15.39 -6.85 -11.96
C MET A 96 16.75 -6.75 -11.27
N ASN A 97 17.75 -6.12 -11.89
CA ASN A 97 19.04 -5.89 -11.26
C ASN A 97 18.96 -4.88 -10.10
N LEU A 98 18.23 -3.78 -10.27
CA LEU A 98 18.01 -2.82 -9.19
C LEU A 98 17.29 -3.45 -8.00
N LEU A 99 16.32 -4.33 -8.25
CA LEU A 99 15.66 -5.10 -7.19
C LEU A 99 16.67 -5.98 -6.43
N LYS A 100 17.51 -6.73 -7.15
CA LYS A 100 18.54 -7.58 -6.56
C LYS A 100 19.54 -6.77 -5.72
N GLU A 101 20.01 -5.66 -6.27
CA GLU A 101 20.93 -4.75 -5.56
C GLU A 101 20.31 -4.17 -4.29
N TYR A 102 19.04 -3.73 -4.39
CA TYR A 102 18.31 -3.19 -3.25
C TYR A 102 18.16 -4.23 -2.14
N VAL A 103 17.63 -5.42 -2.45
CA VAL A 103 17.39 -6.46 -1.46
C VAL A 103 18.69 -6.85 -0.76
N ARG A 104 19.79 -7.08 -1.51
CA ARG A 104 21.10 -7.42 -0.92
C ARG A 104 21.64 -6.33 -0.01
N ARG A 105 21.54 -5.08 -0.44
CA ARG A 105 22.07 -3.93 0.31
C ARG A 105 21.28 -3.67 1.59
N GLU A 106 19.97 -3.82 1.54
CA GLU A 106 19.11 -3.49 2.68
C GLU A 106 18.84 -4.69 3.60
N LEU A 107 19.30 -5.90 3.25
CA LEU A 107 18.99 -7.13 4.00
C LEU A 107 19.39 -7.03 5.47
N VAL A 108 20.60 -6.60 5.76
CA VAL A 108 21.09 -6.44 7.15
C VAL A 108 20.23 -5.40 7.89
N SER A 109 19.96 -4.27 7.25
CA SER A 109 19.09 -3.23 7.82
C SER A 109 17.67 -3.72 8.08
N MET A 110 17.10 -4.55 7.19
CA MET A 110 15.77 -5.14 7.41
C MET A 110 15.78 -6.07 8.64
N VAL A 111 16.79 -6.90 8.79
CA VAL A 111 16.94 -7.78 9.97
C VAL A 111 17.07 -6.96 11.24
N ASP A 112 17.99 -5.97 11.27
CA ASP A 112 18.26 -5.13 12.44
C ASP A 112 17.06 -4.33 12.90
N HIS A 113 16.20 -3.91 11.95
CA HIS A 113 14.99 -3.14 12.24
C HIS A 113 13.72 -3.99 12.40
N GLY A 114 13.84 -5.33 12.39
CA GLY A 114 12.68 -6.22 12.55
C GLY A 114 11.69 -6.15 11.38
N ILE A 115 12.16 -5.85 10.17
CA ILE A 115 11.32 -5.77 8.96
C ILE A 115 11.29 -7.13 8.29
N ARG A 116 10.10 -7.72 8.18
CA ARG A 116 9.89 -9.00 7.48
C ARG A 116 9.66 -8.77 5.99
N CYS A 117 10.50 -9.34 5.14
CA CYS A 117 10.35 -9.29 3.68
C CYS A 117 9.35 -10.35 3.21
N ARG A 118 8.32 -9.93 2.47
CA ARG A 118 7.28 -10.81 1.92
C ARG A 118 7.01 -10.45 0.44
N PRO A 119 7.63 -11.10 -0.53
CA PRO A 119 7.26 -10.94 -1.93
C PRO A 119 5.84 -11.47 -2.18
N ILE A 120 5.01 -10.71 -2.90
CA ILE A 120 3.67 -11.09 -3.33
C ILE A 120 3.55 -11.06 -4.85
N GLY A 121 2.62 -11.84 -5.40
CA GLY A 121 2.45 -12.04 -6.84
C GLY A 121 3.14 -13.32 -7.31
N ARG A 122 3.31 -13.43 -8.63
CA ARG A 122 3.93 -14.61 -9.27
C ARG A 122 5.46 -14.47 -9.33
N TRP A 123 6.08 -14.04 -8.23
CA TRP A 123 7.51 -13.78 -8.16
C TRP A 123 8.38 -15.03 -8.36
N ARG A 124 7.86 -16.24 -8.07
CA ARG A 124 8.56 -17.50 -8.35
C ARG A 124 8.71 -17.83 -9.84
N GLU A 125 7.98 -17.13 -10.72
CA GLU A 125 8.12 -17.22 -12.17
C GLU A 125 9.21 -16.28 -12.73
N LEU A 126 9.85 -15.47 -11.89
CA LEU A 126 10.97 -14.61 -12.26
C LEU A 126 12.24 -15.43 -12.51
N ASP A 127 13.26 -14.78 -13.08
CA ASP A 127 14.59 -15.42 -13.26
C ASP A 127 15.10 -16.00 -11.94
N ARG A 128 15.73 -17.17 -12.02
CA ARG A 128 16.20 -17.91 -10.83
C ARG A 128 17.07 -17.05 -9.93
N SER A 129 17.93 -16.20 -10.49
CA SER A 129 18.81 -15.30 -9.73
C SER A 129 18.04 -14.25 -8.91
N VAL A 130 16.82 -13.90 -9.31
CA VAL A 130 15.93 -13.01 -8.55
C VAL A 130 15.23 -13.80 -7.45
N VAL A 131 14.73 -15.00 -7.80
CA VAL A 131 14.05 -15.90 -6.85
C VAL A 131 14.97 -16.25 -5.69
N ASP A 132 16.23 -16.64 -5.96
CA ASP A 132 17.20 -17.03 -4.91
C ASP A 132 17.43 -15.89 -3.89
N ILE A 133 17.58 -14.65 -4.36
CA ILE A 133 17.78 -13.49 -3.48
C ILE A 133 16.53 -13.19 -2.65
N LEU A 134 15.35 -13.37 -3.21
CA LEU A 134 14.10 -13.17 -2.47
C LEU A 134 13.89 -14.27 -1.43
N GLU A 135 14.24 -15.53 -1.74
CA GLU A 135 14.19 -16.65 -0.80
C GLU A 135 15.18 -16.44 0.37
N GLU A 136 16.41 -15.99 0.08
CA GLU A 136 17.38 -15.58 1.10
C GLU A 136 16.84 -14.47 2.00
N ALA A 137 16.20 -13.44 1.40
CA ALA A 137 15.63 -12.33 2.16
C ALA A 137 14.44 -12.76 3.04
N ILE A 138 13.57 -13.64 2.54
CA ILE A 138 12.45 -14.21 3.30
C ILE A 138 12.98 -14.96 4.51
N GLU A 139 13.99 -15.84 4.32
CA GLU A 139 14.55 -16.65 5.37
C GLU A 139 15.26 -15.79 6.44
N ALA A 140 16.14 -14.89 6.00
CA ALA A 140 16.90 -14.02 6.90
C ALA A 140 16.00 -13.07 7.72
N THR A 141 14.85 -12.64 7.17
CA THR A 141 13.96 -11.71 7.84
C THR A 141 12.73 -12.38 8.50
N ALA A 142 12.68 -13.71 8.54
CA ALA A 142 11.52 -14.46 9.05
C ALA A 142 11.15 -14.12 10.50
N GLY A 143 12.15 -13.76 11.32
CA GLY A 143 11.96 -13.34 12.72
C GLY A 143 11.48 -11.90 12.90
N GLY A 144 11.38 -11.10 11.82
CA GLY A 144 10.94 -9.71 11.90
C GLY A 144 9.47 -9.61 12.35
N ASP A 145 9.21 -8.74 13.32
CA ASP A 145 7.89 -8.56 13.95
C ASP A 145 7.41 -7.09 13.98
N ARG A 146 8.27 -6.16 13.56
CA ARG A 146 7.99 -4.73 13.61
C ARG A 146 7.17 -4.23 12.43
N MET A 147 7.51 -4.66 11.21
CA MET A 147 6.79 -4.32 9.98
C MET A 147 6.90 -5.44 8.95
N THR A 148 5.82 -5.74 8.24
CA THR A 148 5.86 -6.59 7.05
C THR A 148 6.00 -5.72 5.80
N LEU A 149 7.11 -5.89 5.07
CA LEU A 149 7.34 -5.26 3.77
C LEU A 149 6.89 -6.20 2.65
N ASN A 150 5.71 -5.98 2.09
CA ASN A 150 5.26 -6.67 0.90
C ASN A 150 5.88 -6.02 -0.35
N ILE A 151 6.53 -6.82 -1.19
CA ILE A 151 7.05 -6.39 -2.49
C ILE A 151 6.24 -7.07 -3.59
N ALA A 152 5.35 -6.31 -4.26
CA ALA A 152 4.52 -6.83 -5.33
C ALA A 152 5.34 -6.96 -6.62
N LEU A 153 5.64 -8.22 -7.00
CA LEU A 153 6.52 -8.60 -8.11
C LEU A 153 5.80 -9.56 -9.06
N ASN A 154 5.91 -9.27 -10.36
CA ASN A 154 5.13 -10.00 -11.37
C ASN A 154 3.66 -10.11 -10.95
N TYR A 155 3.16 -8.98 -10.41
CA TYR A 155 1.89 -8.88 -9.72
C TYR A 155 0.80 -8.29 -10.62
N SER A 156 -0.41 -8.80 -10.46
CA SER A 156 -1.64 -8.28 -11.07
C SER A 156 -2.81 -8.69 -10.19
N GLY A 157 -3.65 -7.74 -9.76
CA GLY A 157 -4.81 -8.02 -8.92
C GLY A 157 -5.80 -8.99 -9.58
N ARG A 158 -5.99 -8.89 -10.91
CA ARG A 158 -6.83 -9.85 -11.64
C ARG A 158 -6.22 -11.26 -11.62
N CYS A 159 -4.88 -11.37 -11.79
CA CYS A 159 -4.22 -12.67 -11.69
C CYS A 159 -4.28 -13.23 -10.28
N GLU A 160 -4.12 -12.41 -9.25
CA GLU A 160 -4.24 -12.81 -7.85
C GLU A 160 -5.60 -13.45 -7.56
N ILE A 161 -6.69 -12.79 -7.97
CA ILE A 161 -8.06 -13.31 -7.80
C ILE A 161 -8.23 -14.64 -8.52
N VAL A 162 -7.75 -14.76 -9.78
CA VAL A 162 -7.80 -16.02 -10.53
C VAL A 162 -6.98 -17.11 -9.83
N ASP A 163 -5.81 -16.79 -9.30
CA ASP A 163 -4.96 -17.77 -8.62
C ASP A 163 -5.58 -18.17 -7.25
N ALA A 164 -6.25 -17.26 -6.56
CA ALA A 164 -7.05 -17.57 -5.37
C ALA A 164 -8.18 -18.56 -5.71
N CYS A 165 -8.98 -18.26 -6.74
CA CYS A 165 -10.05 -19.16 -7.20
C CYS A 165 -9.52 -20.54 -7.57
N ARG A 166 -8.39 -20.65 -8.29
CA ARG A 166 -7.77 -21.94 -8.64
C ARG A 166 -7.39 -22.76 -7.41
N ARG A 167 -6.81 -22.12 -6.40
CA ARG A 167 -6.44 -22.77 -5.13
C ARG A 167 -7.66 -23.24 -4.35
N ILE A 168 -8.72 -22.42 -4.29
CA ILE A 168 -10.00 -22.79 -3.68
C ILE A 168 -10.59 -24.03 -4.36
N VAL A 169 -10.64 -24.03 -5.71
CA VAL A 169 -11.17 -25.18 -6.49
C VAL A 169 -10.34 -26.44 -6.23
N ALA A 170 -9.00 -26.33 -6.17
CA ALA A 170 -8.13 -27.47 -5.89
C ALA A 170 -8.37 -28.04 -4.48
N ASP A 171 -8.51 -27.19 -3.48
CA ASP A 171 -8.79 -27.59 -2.10
C ASP A 171 -10.20 -28.18 -1.95
N TRP A 172 -11.20 -27.62 -2.65
CA TRP A 172 -12.54 -28.16 -2.70
C TRP A 172 -12.57 -29.57 -3.36
N ALA A 173 -11.90 -29.75 -4.48
CA ALA A 173 -11.76 -31.04 -5.12
C ALA A 173 -11.05 -32.08 -4.23
N GLY A 174 -10.16 -31.62 -3.34
CA GLY A 174 -9.51 -32.44 -2.32
C GLY A 174 -10.35 -32.68 -1.06
N GLY A 175 -11.60 -32.21 -1.01
CA GLY A 175 -12.53 -32.41 0.11
C GLY A 175 -12.28 -31.52 1.33
N LYS A 176 -11.47 -30.46 1.19
CA LYS A 176 -11.08 -29.61 2.35
C LYS A 176 -12.08 -28.50 2.67
N ARG A 177 -12.91 -28.05 1.73
CA ARG A 177 -13.80 -26.90 1.89
C ARG A 177 -15.09 -27.02 1.09
N ALA A 178 -16.23 -26.59 1.69
CA ALA A 178 -17.56 -26.70 1.10
C ALA A 178 -18.16 -25.34 0.70
N ASP A 179 -17.73 -24.22 1.32
CA ASP A 179 -18.35 -22.91 1.15
C ASP A 179 -17.33 -21.84 0.68
N ILE A 180 -17.80 -20.87 -0.09
CA ILE A 180 -16.98 -19.75 -0.61
C ILE A 180 -17.69 -18.45 -0.26
N ASP A 181 -17.07 -17.64 0.60
CA ASP A 181 -17.48 -16.30 0.98
C ASP A 181 -16.31 -15.30 0.83
N GLN A 182 -16.51 -14.06 1.28
CA GLN A 182 -15.47 -13.03 1.17
C GLN A 182 -14.24 -13.36 2.02
N GLU A 183 -14.43 -13.93 3.21
CA GLU A 183 -13.36 -14.34 4.12
C GLU A 183 -12.54 -15.46 3.48
N THR A 184 -13.22 -16.47 2.93
CA THR A 184 -12.58 -17.55 2.19
C THR A 184 -11.70 -17.02 1.07
N ILE A 185 -12.19 -16.09 0.24
CA ILE A 185 -11.37 -15.50 -0.83
C ILE A 185 -10.16 -14.80 -0.23
N GLY A 186 -10.35 -14.00 0.83
CA GLY A 186 -9.28 -13.29 1.54
C GLY A 186 -8.14 -14.21 2.01
N GLU A 187 -8.47 -15.41 2.52
CA GLU A 187 -7.49 -16.41 2.96
C GLU A 187 -6.64 -16.99 1.83
N TYR A 188 -7.11 -16.90 0.58
CA TYR A 188 -6.39 -17.38 -0.59
C TYR A 188 -5.71 -16.28 -1.41
N LEU A 189 -5.86 -15.00 -1.03
CA LEU A 189 -5.10 -13.91 -1.65
C LEU A 189 -3.62 -13.96 -1.25
N TYR A 190 -2.76 -13.30 -2.02
CA TYR A 190 -1.33 -13.23 -1.69
C TYR A 190 -1.06 -12.48 -0.37
N THR A 191 -2.00 -11.63 0.06
CA THR A 191 -1.96 -10.87 1.30
C THR A 191 -2.65 -11.58 2.49
N ALA A 192 -3.02 -12.84 2.35
CA ALA A 192 -3.69 -13.61 3.39
C ALA A 192 -2.98 -13.47 4.76
N GLY A 193 -3.78 -13.23 5.81
CA GLY A 193 -3.29 -13.02 7.17
C GLY A 193 -2.79 -11.61 7.48
N LEU A 194 -2.84 -10.68 6.52
CA LEU A 194 -2.55 -9.26 6.71
C LEU A 194 -3.83 -8.42 6.67
N PRO A 195 -3.88 -7.27 7.36
CA PRO A 195 -4.99 -6.33 7.20
C PRO A 195 -5.03 -5.79 5.77
N ASP A 196 -6.21 -5.41 5.30
CA ASP A 196 -6.35 -4.68 4.05
C ASP A 196 -5.71 -3.29 4.14
N PRO A 197 -5.26 -2.69 3.03
CA PRO A 197 -4.69 -1.34 3.06
C PRO A 197 -5.69 -0.30 3.57
N ASP A 198 -5.25 0.53 4.51
CA ASP A 198 -5.99 1.70 4.98
C ASP A 198 -5.77 2.89 4.07
N LEU A 199 -4.55 3.06 3.57
CA LEU A 199 -4.13 4.15 2.70
C LEU A 199 -3.36 3.63 1.49
N LEU A 200 -3.78 4.03 0.29
CA LEU A 200 -3.07 3.85 -0.97
C LEU A 200 -2.50 5.19 -1.43
N ILE A 201 -1.19 5.31 -1.48
CA ILE A 201 -0.50 6.46 -2.08
C ILE A 201 -0.14 6.13 -3.53
N ARG A 202 -0.50 7.03 -4.44
CA ARG A 202 -0.01 6.98 -5.81
C ARG A 202 0.69 8.26 -6.18
N THR A 203 1.94 8.17 -6.66
CA THR A 203 2.74 9.32 -7.07
C THR A 203 2.45 9.73 -8.52
N SER A 204 2.83 10.98 -8.86
CA SER A 204 2.83 11.57 -10.20
C SER A 204 1.47 11.99 -10.76
N GLY A 205 0.50 12.36 -9.90
CA GLY A 205 -0.76 12.97 -10.29
C GLY A 205 -1.76 12.04 -10.99
N GLU A 206 -1.57 10.72 -10.91
CA GLU A 206 -2.38 9.75 -11.64
C GLU A 206 -3.45 9.11 -10.74
N LEU A 207 -4.72 9.30 -11.08
CA LEU A 207 -5.87 8.73 -10.35
C LEU A 207 -6.38 7.44 -11.01
N ARG A 208 -5.64 6.35 -10.89
CA ARG A 208 -6.05 4.99 -11.30
C ARG A 208 -5.34 3.93 -10.48
N LEU A 209 -5.93 2.75 -10.33
CA LEU A 209 -5.40 1.66 -9.49
C LEU A 209 -4.37 0.79 -10.22
N SER A 210 -4.36 0.83 -11.54
CA SER A 210 -3.43 0.06 -12.37
C SER A 210 -3.36 -1.43 -12.01
N ASN A 211 -4.51 -2.04 -11.71
CA ASN A 211 -4.62 -3.47 -11.41
C ASN A 211 -3.86 -3.89 -10.13
N PHE A 212 -3.72 -2.97 -9.17
CA PHE A 212 -3.04 -3.19 -7.90
C PHE A 212 -4.04 -3.45 -6.78
N LEU A 213 -3.85 -4.53 -6.01
CA LEU A 213 -4.60 -4.94 -4.82
C LEU A 213 -6.14 -4.80 -4.95
N LEU A 214 -6.70 -5.20 -6.12
CA LEU A 214 -8.10 -4.89 -6.48
C LEU A 214 -9.14 -5.37 -5.46
N TRP A 215 -8.89 -6.48 -4.79
CA TRP A 215 -9.77 -7.00 -3.75
C TRP A 215 -9.61 -6.19 -2.46
N GLN A 216 -8.38 -6.01 -2.04
CA GLN A 216 -8.01 -5.48 -0.73
C GLN A 216 -8.30 -3.97 -0.59
N ILE A 217 -8.29 -3.21 -1.71
CA ILE A 217 -8.47 -1.76 -1.66
C ILE A 217 -9.93 -1.29 -1.77
N ALA A 218 -10.89 -2.18 -1.58
CA ALA A 218 -12.33 -1.88 -1.71
C ALA A 218 -12.78 -0.71 -0.82
N TYR A 219 -12.16 -0.54 0.35
CA TYR A 219 -12.48 0.52 1.33
C TYR A 219 -11.25 1.37 1.70
N THR A 220 -10.22 1.34 0.87
CA THR A 220 -8.96 2.05 1.08
C THR A 220 -9.09 3.53 0.73
N GLU A 221 -8.59 4.42 1.59
CA GLU A 221 -8.43 5.83 1.25
C GLU A 221 -7.31 6.00 0.22
N ILE A 222 -7.55 6.85 -0.81
CA ILE A 222 -6.58 7.08 -1.87
C ILE A 222 -6.01 8.49 -1.76
N TRP A 223 -4.67 8.57 -1.71
CA TRP A 223 -3.92 9.82 -1.79
C TRP A 223 -3.13 9.87 -3.10
N VAL A 224 -3.37 10.91 -3.88
CA VAL A 224 -2.62 11.17 -5.12
C VAL A 224 -1.59 12.27 -4.86
N ALA A 225 -0.31 11.91 -4.92
CA ALA A 225 0.79 12.85 -4.80
C ALA A 225 1.21 13.33 -6.20
N GLU A 226 1.31 14.66 -6.40
CA GLU A 226 1.76 15.26 -7.67
C GLU A 226 3.26 14.99 -7.94
N THR A 227 4.02 14.76 -6.88
CA THR A 227 5.45 14.49 -6.92
C THR A 227 5.75 13.17 -7.65
N PHE A 228 6.76 13.14 -8.51
CA PHE A 228 7.26 11.91 -9.10
C PHE A 228 7.98 11.04 -8.07
N TRP A 229 7.89 9.71 -8.22
CA TRP A 229 8.48 8.78 -7.25
C TRP A 229 9.95 9.09 -6.85
N PRO A 230 10.90 9.41 -7.76
CA PRO A 230 12.27 9.72 -7.35
C PRO A 230 12.43 10.94 -6.44
N ASP A 231 11.47 11.86 -6.46
CA ASP A 231 11.45 13.06 -5.61
C ASP A 231 10.50 12.91 -4.41
N PHE A 232 9.82 11.76 -4.26
CA PHE A 232 8.97 11.44 -3.11
C PHE A 232 9.86 11.15 -1.89
N GLY A 233 9.59 11.85 -0.79
CA GLY A 233 10.34 11.75 0.45
C GLY A 233 9.46 11.75 1.69
N ARG A 234 10.07 11.98 2.83
CA ARG A 234 9.38 12.05 4.14
C ARG A 234 8.27 13.08 4.15
N ARG A 235 8.52 14.24 3.54
CA ARG A 235 7.54 15.33 3.49
C ARG A 235 6.24 14.88 2.84
N GLU A 236 6.31 14.33 1.64
CA GLU A 236 5.13 13.86 0.89
C GLU A 236 4.43 12.71 1.61
N LEU A 237 5.19 11.85 2.28
CA LEU A 237 4.63 10.78 3.11
C LEU A 237 3.85 11.36 4.29
N TYR A 238 4.39 12.33 5.02
CA TYR A 238 3.69 12.97 6.16
C TYR A 238 2.46 13.75 5.70
N GLU A 239 2.54 14.45 4.56
CA GLU A 239 1.38 15.13 3.97
C GLU A 239 0.26 14.12 3.63
N ALA A 240 0.61 12.96 3.08
CA ALA A 240 -0.36 11.89 2.80
C ALA A 240 -0.99 11.31 4.08
N LEU A 241 -0.20 11.10 5.13
CA LEU A 241 -0.68 10.61 6.42
C LEU A 241 -1.59 11.63 7.12
N LEU A 242 -1.25 12.92 7.10
CA LEU A 242 -2.12 13.97 7.60
C LEU A 242 -3.45 14.03 6.83
N GLY A 243 -3.39 13.98 5.48
CA GLY A 243 -4.58 13.94 4.66
C GLY A 243 -5.45 12.70 4.89
N TYR A 244 -4.86 11.58 5.27
CA TYR A 244 -5.58 10.38 5.70
C TYR A 244 -6.29 10.60 7.04
N GLN A 245 -5.64 11.23 8.02
CA GLN A 245 -6.19 11.51 9.35
C GLN A 245 -7.30 12.55 9.33
N ASP A 246 -7.26 13.49 8.38
CA ASP A 246 -8.30 14.51 8.20
C ASP A 246 -9.61 13.95 7.62
N ARG A 247 -9.61 12.70 7.11
CA ARG A 247 -10.79 12.05 6.54
C ARG A 247 -11.54 11.22 7.58
N GLU A 248 -12.88 11.31 7.54
CA GLU A 248 -13.74 10.39 8.29
C GLU A 248 -13.97 9.10 7.48
N ARG A 249 -13.61 7.95 8.04
CA ARG A 249 -13.89 6.63 7.43
C ARG A 249 -15.31 6.20 7.80
N ARG A 250 -16.23 6.26 6.85
CA ARG A 250 -17.67 5.99 7.11
C ARG A 250 -18.08 4.54 6.88
N PHE A 251 -17.33 3.69 6.21
CA PHE A 251 -17.64 2.27 5.93
C PHE A 251 -19.13 2.00 5.59
N GLY A 252 -19.78 2.94 4.86
CA GLY A 252 -21.20 2.87 4.54
C GLY A 252 -22.14 3.30 5.67
N GLY A 253 -21.64 3.73 6.83
CA GLY A 253 -22.43 4.27 7.94
C GLY A 253 -22.75 5.76 7.77
N VAL A 254 -23.88 6.23 8.33
CA VAL A 254 -24.26 7.65 8.41
C VAL A 254 -23.65 8.22 9.68
N SER A 255 -22.96 9.38 9.62
CA SER A 255 -22.46 10.04 10.83
C SER A 255 -23.62 10.56 11.67
N ALA A 256 -23.42 10.66 12.99
CA ALA A 256 -24.43 11.24 13.89
C ALA A 256 -24.78 12.71 13.53
N ALA A 257 -23.90 13.40 12.80
CA ALA A 257 -24.13 14.75 12.30
C ALA A 257 -25.04 14.81 11.06
N ASP A 258 -25.15 13.71 10.32
CA ASP A 258 -26.00 13.58 9.11
C ASP A 258 -27.40 12.98 9.43
N ALA A 259 -27.67 12.63 10.69
CA ALA A 259 -28.99 12.21 11.13
C ALA A 259 -29.89 13.47 11.22
N GLU A 260 -30.76 13.66 10.24
CA GLU A 260 -31.79 14.69 10.32
C GLU A 260 -32.59 14.51 11.64
N PRO A 261 -32.90 15.61 12.36
CA PRO A 261 -33.78 15.50 13.50
C PRO A 261 -35.11 14.92 13.01
N SER A 262 -35.50 13.78 13.56
CA SER A 262 -36.76 13.10 13.25
C SER A 262 -37.89 14.11 13.39
N GLY A 263 -38.44 14.54 12.25
CA GLY A 263 -39.57 15.46 12.21
C GLY A 263 -40.71 14.90 13.04
N GLN A 264 -41.17 15.64 14.04
CA GLN A 264 -42.41 15.37 14.74
C GLN A 264 -43.54 15.33 13.71
N PRO A 265 -44.43 14.34 13.74
CA PRO A 265 -45.61 14.36 12.87
C PRO A 265 -46.47 15.58 13.20
N ALA A 266 -46.75 16.40 12.19
CA ALA A 266 -47.65 17.54 12.31
C ALA A 266 -48.99 17.07 12.89
N ALA A 267 -49.38 17.67 14.03
CA ALA A 267 -50.68 17.43 14.64
C ALA A 267 -51.78 17.84 13.63
N VAL A 268 -52.59 16.91 13.22
CA VAL A 268 -53.80 17.16 12.45
C VAL A 268 -54.80 17.88 13.37
N SER A 269 -55.02 19.17 13.15
CA SER A 269 -56.06 19.92 13.84
C SER A 269 -57.41 19.54 13.25
N ASP A 270 -58.21 18.79 13.99
CA ASP A 270 -59.61 18.61 13.73
C ASP A 270 -60.31 19.96 13.83
N GLY A 271 -60.80 20.46 12.71
CA GLY A 271 -61.67 21.64 12.63
C GLY A 271 -63.10 21.30 13.13
N PRO A 272 -63.76 22.23 13.84
CA PRO A 272 -65.08 21.98 14.40
C PRO A 272 -66.17 21.90 13.30
N GLY A 273 -66.96 20.85 13.36
CA GLY A 273 -68.14 20.72 12.55
C GLY A 273 -69.17 21.81 12.89
N SER A 274 -69.73 22.47 11.89
CA SER A 274 -70.90 23.26 11.98
C SER A 274 -72.04 22.48 11.37
N GLY A 275 -73.03 22.15 12.21
CA GLY A 275 -74.31 21.65 11.77
C GLY A 275 -75.23 22.76 11.17
N SER A 276 -76.05 22.37 10.24
CA SER A 276 -77.43 22.74 10.08
C SER A 276 -78.03 21.84 9.04
#